data_1e97343a01f6f1a15f1cf15e84550576
#
_entry.id   1e97343a01f6f1a15f1cf15e84550576
#
_cell.length_a   1.000
_cell.length_b   1.000
_cell.length_c   1.000
_cell.angle_alpha   90.00
_cell.angle_beta   90.00
_cell.angle_gamma   90.00
#
_symmetry.space_group_name_H-M   'P 1'
#
loop_
_entity.id
_entity.type
_entity.pdbx_description
1 polymer ?
#
loop_
_entity_poly.entity_id
_entity_poly.type
_entity_poly.pdbx_seq_one_letter_code
_entity_poly.pdbx_strand_id
1 'polypeptide(L)'
;PKGRKKILTAPPVKELAVGENIPVYQPETLKDGAIAGILSEHRPDIIVVVAYGKILPEYVLKFPKYGCINVHGSLLPKYRGASPVQTALIEGESETGVTVMYMDKGLDTGDIILKETCPIAIDDDQTSLFSKLEKVGCHALLSALSKIADGTAEREKQDDEKATYTHMLTAQTGQIDWSKSAKAVHDLVRGTYPWPAAYSYIGGKKMKITKTEIADGEPGCVLSEDKEGLTVACGSGAVKILRLQAEGGKEMAAPDYLRGHKIENGTKFD
;
A
#
# COMPACT_ATOMS: atom_id res chain seq x y z
N PRO A 1 -2.46 15.88 -11.80
CA PRO A 1 -1.12 16.43 -12.18
C PRO A 1 -0.01 15.53 -11.65
N LYS A 2 0.97 15.19 -12.52
CA LYS A 2 2.09 14.30 -12.18
C LYS A 2 3.40 15.11 -12.12
N GLY A 3 4.22 14.79 -11.11
CA GLY A 3 5.55 15.37 -10.93
C GLY A 3 5.59 16.85 -10.50
N ARG A 4 6.80 17.39 -10.31
CA ARG A 4 7.02 18.79 -9.87
C ARG A 4 6.41 19.84 -10.81
N LYS A 5 6.27 19.53 -12.09
CA LYS A 5 5.70 20.44 -13.11
C LYS A 5 4.16 20.38 -13.16
N LYS A 6 3.49 19.60 -12.33
CA LYS A 6 2.03 19.43 -12.26
C LYS A 6 1.38 19.21 -13.65
N ILE A 7 2.03 18.45 -14.54
CA ILE A 7 1.49 18.14 -15.87
C ILE A 7 0.26 17.27 -15.69
N LEU A 8 -0.84 17.63 -16.35
CA LEU A 8 -2.05 16.81 -16.39
C LEU A 8 -1.74 15.56 -17.22
N THR A 9 -1.75 14.41 -16.54
CA THR A 9 -1.53 13.09 -17.14
C THR A 9 -2.72 12.23 -16.82
N ALA A 10 -3.25 11.51 -17.81
CA ALA A 10 -4.32 10.54 -17.57
C ALA A 10 -3.81 9.43 -16.63
N PRO A 11 -4.65 8.94 -15.71
CA PRO A 11 -4.30 7.74 -14.97
C PRO A 11 -4.34 6.52 -15.91
N PRO A 12 -3.54 5.45 -15.62
CA PRO A 12 -3.43 4.28 -16.49
C PRO A 12 -4.78 3.63 -16.84
N VAL A 13 -5.69 3.55 -15.87
CA VAL A 13 -7.05 2.99 -16.10
C VAL A 13 -7.83 3.82 -17.13
N LYS A 14 -7.68 5.15 -17.14
CA LYS A 14 -8.31 6.00 -18.14
C LYS A 14 -7.70 5.79 -19.52
N GLU A 15 -6.39 5.68 -19.60
CA GLU A 15 -5.69 5.43 -20.88
C GLU A 15 -6.16 4.10 -21.50
N LEU A 16 -6.25 3.05 -20.68
CA LEU A 16 -6.75 1.75 -21.09
C LEU A 16 -8.22 1.82 -21.55
N ALA A 17 -9.10 2.41 -20.74
CA ALA A 17 -10.52 2.51 -21.05
C ALA A 17 -10.77 3.28 -22.36
N VAL A 18 -10.05 4.37 -22.60
CA VAL A 18 -10.12 5.11 -23.85
C VAL A 18 -9.63 4.28 -25.03
N GLY A 19 -8.53 3.51 -24.84
CA GLY A 19 -8.00 2.62 -25.87
C GLY A 19 -8.97 1.50 -26.26
N GLU A 20 -9.76 1.02 -25.30
CA GLU A 20 -10.80 -0.02 -25.50
C GLU A 20 -12.18 0.56 -25.82
N ASN A 21 -12.30 1.86 -26.10
CA ASN A 21 -13.56 2.55 -26.39
C ASN A 21 -14.61 2.44 -25.27
N ILE A 22 -14.19 2.30 -24.02
CA ILE A 22 -15.05 2.30 -22.84
C ILE A 22 -15.29 3.75 -22.42
N PRO A 23 -16.56 4.20 -22.25
CA PRO A 23 -16.85 5.54 -21.78
C PRO A 23 -16.21 5.87 -20.45
N VAL A 24 -15.58 7.05 -20.35
CA VAL A 24 -14.87 7.49 -19.13
C VAL A 24 -15.51 8.75 -18.57
N TYR A 25 -15.94 8.67 -17.31
CA TYR A 25 -16.51 9.79 -16.57
C TYR A 25 -15.59 10.12 -15.38
N GLN A 26 -15.33 11.40 -15.15
CA GLN A 26 -14.49 11.85 -14.04
C GLN A 26 -15.22 12.96 -13.24
N PRO A 27 -16.32 12.62 -12.55
CA PRO A 27 -17.07 13.61 -11.77
C PRO A 27 -16.23 14.11 -10.58
N GLU A 28 -16.28 15.39 -10.30
CA GLU A 28 -15.59 15.99 -9.14
C GLU A 28 -16.20 15.49 -7.82
N THR A 29 -17.51 15.25 -7.82
CA THR A 29 -18.26 14.75 -6.67
C THR A 29 -19.25 13.67 -7.10
N LEU A 30 -19.62 12.81 -6.13
CA LEU A 30 -20.73 11.86 -6.27
C LEU A 30 -21.97 12.30 -5.48
N LYS A 31 -21.88 13.42 -4.73
CA LYS A 31 -22.97 13.90 -3.90
C LYS A 31 -24.12 14.46 -4.74
N ASP A 32 -25.29 14.58 -4.12
CA ASP A 32 -26.46 15.32 -4.63
C ASP A 32 -26.93 14.84 -6.03
N GLY A 33 -26.77 13.53 -6.31
CA GLY A 33 -27.21 12.95 -7.58
C GLY A 33 -26.32 13.28 -8.77
N ALA A 34 -25.09 13.77 -8.57
CA ALA A 34 -24.18 14.23 -9.63
C ALA A 34 -23.97 13.22 -10.77
N ILE A 35 -24.08 11.91 -10.50
CA ILE A 35 -23.94 10.86 -11.52
C ILE A 35 -25.24 10.12 -11.81
N ALA A 36 -26.40 10.60 -11.33
CA ALA A 36 -27.68 9.92 -11.51
C ALA A 36 -28.04 9.77 -13.00
N GLY A 37 -27.76 10.78 -13.83
CA GLY A 37 -27.96 10.72 -15.28
C GLY A 37 -27.10 9.64 -15.94
N ILE A 38 -25.82 9.54 -15.57
CA ILE A 38 -24.88 8.52 -16.07
C ILE A 38 -25.38 7.11 -15.68
N LEU A 39 -25.79 6.93 -14.43
CA LEU A 39 -26.32 5.65 -13.95
C LEU A 39 -27.61 5.26 -14.71
N SER A 40 -28.49 6.22 -14.95
CA SER A 40 -29.77 5.98 -15.68
C SER A 40 -29.54 5.65 -17.16
N GLU A 41 -28.52 6.24 -17.77
CA GLU A 41 -28.13 5.98 -19.16
C GLU A 41 -27.53 4.57 -19.32
N HIS A 42 -26.57 4.22 -18.48
CA HIS A 42 -25.82 2.97 -18.61
C HIS A 42 -26.46 1.77 -17.90
N ARG A 43 -27.37 2.00 -16.93
CA ARG A 43 -28.07 0.97 -16.15
C ARG A 43 -27.19 -0.20 -15.73
N PRO A 44 -26.09 0.02 -15.00
CA PRO A 44 -25.20 -1.05 -14.61
C PRO A 44 -25.93 -2.07 -13.72
N ASP A 45 -25.76 -3.36 -14.00
CA ASP A 45 -26.26 -4.45 -13.15
C ASP A 45 -25.46 -4.57 -11.85
N ILE A 46 -24.20 -4.20 -11.89
CA ILE A 46 -23.26 -4.19 -10.76
C ILE A 46 -22.27 -3.03 -10.91
N ILE A 47 -21.83 -2.47 -9.80
CA ILE A 47 -20.73 -1.48 -9.78
C ILE A 47 -19.53 -2.11 -9.05
N VAL A 48 -18.39 -2.15 -9.73
CA VAL A 48 -17.13 -2.62 -9.17
C VAL A 48 -16.27 -1.42 -8.76
N VAL A 49 -15.81 -1.42 -7.54
CA VAL A 49 -14.96 -0.37 -6.98
C VAL A 49 -13.57 -0.94 -6.70
N VAL A 50 -12.54 -0.26 -7.18
CA VAL A 50 -11.13 -0.60 -6.92
C VAL A 50 -10.37 0.68 -6.65
N ALA A 51 -9.80 0.83 -5.47
CA ALA A 51 -8.96 1.96 -5.07
C ALA A 51 -9.55 3.35 -5.41
N TYR A 52 -10.86 3.52 -5.28
CA TYR A 52 -11.56 4.75 -5.68
C TYR A 52 -11.32 5.93 -4.73
N GLY A 53 -11.17 5.64 -3.44
CA GLY A 53 -10.81 6.64 -2.42
C GLY A 53 -11.89 7.66 -2.07
N LYS A 54 -13.15 7.44 -2.49
CA LYS A 54 -14.31 8.27 -2.13
C LYS A 54 -15.44 7.40 -1.59
N ILE A 55 -16.19 7.93 -0.64
CA ILE A 55 -17.40 7.29 -0.12
C ILE A 55 -18.50 7.34 -1.20
N LEU A 56 -19.13 6.19 -1.47
CA LEU A 56 -20.28 6.12 -2.36
C LEU A 56 -21.55 6.56 -1.63
N PRO A 57 -22.30 7.54 -2.17
CA PRO A 57 -23.60 7.90 -1.62
C PRO A 57 -24.60 6.76 -1.72
N GLU A 58 -25.62 6.77 -0.88
CA GLU A 58 -26.63 5.72 -0.80
C GLU A 58 -27.37 5.48 -2.13
N TYR A 59 -27.63 6.56 -2.89
CA TYR A 59 -28.29 6.43 -4.20
C TYR A 59 -27.44 5.66 -5.23
N VAL A 60 -26.10 5.70 -5.10
CA VAL A 60 -25.17 4.89 -5.93
C VAL A 60 -25.13 3.45 -5.42
N LEU A 61 -25.01 3.27 -4.09
CA LEU A 61 -24.96 1.92 -3.49
C LEU A 61 -26.19 1.07 -3.79
N LYS A 62 -27.37 1.70 -3.86
CA LYS A 62 -28.67 1.04 -4.09
C LYS A 62 -29.09 0.97 -5.56
N PHE A 63 -28.36 1.60 -6.48
CA PHE A 63 -28.76 1.68 -7.87
C PHE A 63 -28.67 0.35 -8.61
N PRO A 64 -27.54 -0.38 -8.59
CA PRO A 64 -27.40 -1.61 -9.37
C PRO A 64 -28.20 -2.76 -8.76
N LYS A 65 -28.74 -3.63 -9.62
CA LYS A 65 -29.49 -4.83 -9.21
C LYS A 65 -28.70 -5.72 -8.25
N TYR A 66 -27.41 -5.92 -8.52
CA TYR A 66 -26.52 -6.76 -7.72
C TYR A 66 -25.70 -5.96 -6.70
N GLY A 67 -25.96 -4.65 -6.56
CA GLY A 67 -25.27 -3.78 -5.62
C GLY A 67 -23.87 -3.36 -6.08
N CYS A 68 -23.12 -2.77 -5.16
CA CYS A 68 -21.72 -2.38 -5.38
C CYS A 68 -20.81 -3.36 -4.67
N ILE A 69 -19.72 -3.75 -5.31
CA ILE A 69 -18.66 -4.57 -4.71
C ILE A 69 -17.33 -3.82 -4.72
N ASN A 70 -16.47 -4.10 -3.74
CA ASN A 70 -15.13 -3.54 -3.65
C ASN A 70 -14.09 -4.65 -3.66
N VAL A 71 -12.97 -4.41 -4.33
CA VAL A 71 -11.76 -5.26 -4.27
C VAL A 71 -10.82 -4.60 -3.29
N HIS A 72 -10.72 -5.15 -2.09
CA HIS A 72 -9.94 -4.61 -0.98
C HIS A 72 -8.62 -5.37 -0.81
N GLY A 73 -7.51 -4.66 -0.64
CA GLY A 73 -6.16 -5.22 -0.61
C GLY A 73 -5.74 -5.76 0.76
N SER A 74 -6.62 -6.47 1.46
CA SER A 74 -6.31 -7.22 2.67
C SER A 74 -7.23 -8.42 2.85
N LEU A 75 -6.91 -9.28 3.83
CA LEU A 75 -7.80 -10.34 4.32
C LEU A 75 -8.72 -9.77 5.41
N LEU A 76 -9.84 -9.17 4.99
CA LEU A 76 -10.83 -8.62 5.93
C LEU A 76 -11.30 -9.68 6.94
N PRO A 77 -11.59 -9.30 8.20
CA PRO A 77 -11.76 -7.93 8.69
C PRO A 77 -10.47 -7.20 9.11
N LYS A 78 -9.28 -7.79 8.91
CA LYS A 78 -8.02 -7.08 9.18
C LYS A 78 -7.78 -5.97 8.14
N TYR A 79 -7.23 -4.85 8.61
CA TYR A 79 -6.77 -3.74 7.75
C TYR A 79 -7.87 -3.09 6.92
N ARG A 80 -9.03 -2.80 7.53
CA ARG A 80 -10.02 -1.90 6.95
C ARG A 80 -9.43 -0.50 6.76
N GLY A 81 -9.74 0.20 5.67
CA GLY A 81 -9.31 1.58 5.43
C GLY A 81 -8.28 1.76 4.31
N ALA A 82 -7.43 2.80 4.42
CA ALA A 82 -6.81 3.40 3.25
C ALA A 82 -5.49 2.76 2.78
N SER A 83 -4.73 2.07 3.64
CA SER A 83 -3.38 1.59 3.31
C SER A 83 -3.13 0.15 3.78
N PRO A 84 -4.02 -0.81 3.44
CA PRO A 84 -3.92 -2.18 3.95
C PRO A 84 -2.63 -2.88 3.53
N VAL A 85 -2.22 -2.74 2.28
CA VAL A 85 -1.03 -3.40 1.71
C VAL A 85 0.25 -2.91 2.38
N GLN A 86 0.38 -1.60 2.53
CA GLN A 86 1.54 -1.00 3.18
C GLN A 86 1.61 -1.36 4.67
N THR A 87 0.45 -1.34 5.34
CA THR A 87 0.38 -1.68 6.76
C THR A 87 0.76 -3.13 7.01
N ALA A 88 0.32 -4.07 6.18
CA ALA A 88 0.72 -5.46 6.26
C ALA A 88 2.24 -5.66 6.16
N LEU A 89 2.91 -4.89 5.27
CA LEU A 89 4.38 -4.88 5.18
C LEU A 89 5.03 -4.29 6.43
N ILE A 90 4.56 -3.11 6.88
CA ILE A 90 5.12 -2.40 8.05
C ILE A 90 4.98 -3.23 9.33
N GLU A 91 3.86 -3.94 9.48
CA GLU A 91 3.62 -4.82 10.63
C GLU A 91 4.33 -6.18 10.51
N GLY A 92 4.99 -6.43 9.37
CA GLY A 92 5.81 -7.62 9.17
C GLY A 92 5.01 -8.91 9.03
N GLU A 93 3.80 -8.81 8.48
CA GLU A 93 2.98 -9.99 8.15
C GLU A 93 3.70 -10.89 7.14
N SER A 94 3.50 -12.17 7.26
CA SER A 94 4.02 -13.17 6.30
C SER A 94 3.05 -13.49 5.16
N GLU A 95 1.79 -13.05 5.31
CA GLU A 95 0.71 -13.26 4.35
C GLU A 95 -0.24 -12.07 4.37
N THR A 96 -0.78 -11.75 3.22
CA THR A 96 -1.91 -10.84 3.04
C THR A 96 -2.84 -11.42 1.97
N GLY A 97 -3.65 -10.61 1.33
CA GLY A 97 -4.51 -11.07 0.25
C GLY A 97 -5.43 -9.99 -0.27
N VAL A 98 -6.43 -10.45 -0.99
CA VAL A 98 -7.50 -9.62 -1.51
C VAL A 98 -8.83 -10.16 -1.01
N THR A 99 -9.71 -9.27 -0.60
CA THR A 99 -11.10 -9.56 -0.27
C THR A 99 -12.01 -8.86 -1.27
N VAL A 100 -12.89 -9.62 -1.92
CA VAL A 100 -14.02 -9.06 -2.67
C VAL A 100 -15.23 -9.07 -1.74
N MET A 101 -15.82 -7.90 -1.51
CA MET A 101 -16.94 -7.72 -0.60
C MET A 101 -18.04 -6.84 -1.19
N TYR A 102 -19.26 -7.00 -0.72
CA TYR A 102 -20.32 -6.03 -0.97
C TYR A 102 -20.02 -4.73 -0.22
N MET A 103 -20.39 -3.61 -0.81
CA MET A 103 -20.24 -2.31 -0.15
C MET A 103 -21.51 -1.94 0.61
N ASP A 104 -21.31 -1.38 1.79
CA ASP A 104 -22.34 -0.77 2.62
C ASP A 104 -21.99 0.69 2.97
N LYS A 105 -22.63 1.25 3.98
CA LYS A 105 -22.37 2.64 4.45
C LYS A 105 -21.12 2.76 5.31
N GLY A 106 -20.57 1.63 5.78
CA GLY A 106 -19.39 1.59 6.65
C GLY A 106 -18.08 1.62 5.85
N LEU A 107 -16.98 1.73 6.58
CA LEU A 107 -15.65 1.67 5.99
C LEU A 107 -15.20 0.21 5.93
N ASP A 108 -15.30 -0.40 4.75
CA ASP A 108 -14.91 -1.77 4.47
C ASP A 108 -15.58 -2.82 5.39
N THR A 109 -16.84 -2.59 5.76
CA THR A 109 -17.63 -3.39 6.72
C THR A 109 -18.58 -4.39 6.08
N GLY A 110 -18.77 -4.30 4.76
CA GLY A 110 -19.76 -5.11 4.04
C GLY A 110 -19.46 -6.60 4.02
N ASP A 111 -20.46 -7.38 3.65
CA ASP A 111 -20.38 -8.84 3.61
C ASP A 111 -19.34 -9.32 2.60
N ILE A 112 -18.52 -10.29 2.98
CA ILE A 112 -17.46 -10.85 2.14
C ILE A 112 -18.07 -11.86 1.16
N ILE A 113 -17.64 -11.77 -0.11
CA ILE A 113 -17.99 -12.72 -1.16
C ILE A 113 -16.94 -13.83 -1.23
N LEU A 114 -15.67 -13.43 -1.24
CA LEU A 114 -14.52 -14.35 -1.21
C LEU A 114 -13.24 -13.63 -0.81
N LYS A 115 -12.26 -14.42 -0.38
CA LYS A 115 -10.89 -13.98 -0.09
C LYS A 115 -9.91 -14.86 -0.86
N GLU A 116 -8.82 -14.25 -1.30
CA GLU A 116 -7.67 -14.97 -1.85
C GLU A 116 -6.39 -14.49 -1.17
N THR A 117 -5.57 -15.44 -0.74
CA THR A 117 -4.34 -15.18 0.00
C THR A 117 -3.17 -14.91 -0.94
N CYS A 118 -2.20 -14.15 -0.45
CA CYS A 118 -0.96 -13.83 -1.13
C CYS A 118 0.20 -13.84 -0.13
N PRO A 119 1.21 -14.69 -0.29
CA PRO A 119 2.37 -14.71 0.60
C PRO A 119 3.22 -13.45 0.40
N ILE A 120 3.76 -12.95 1.51
CA ILE A 120 4.69 -11.81 1.55
C ILE A 120 6.09 -12.37 1.76
N ALA A 121 6.95 -12.22 0.76
CA ALA A 121 8.37 -12.57 0.88
C ALA A 121 9.13 -11.51 1.70
N ILE A 122 10.29 -11.90 2.25
CA ILE A 122 11.09 -11.00 3.08
C ILE A 122 11.62 -9.79 2.29
N ASP A 123 11.82 -9.94 1.00
CA ASP A 123 12.31 -8.93 0.07
C ASP A 123 11.20 -8.18 -0.68
N ASP A 124 9.92 -8.50 -0.42
CA ASP A 124 8.82 -7.74 -0.99
C ASP A 124 8.77 -6.32 -0.42
N ASP A 125 8.65 -5.37 -1.31
CA ASP A 125 8.30 -3.98 -1.02
C ASP A 125 6.86 -3.67 -1.49
N GLN A 126 6.42 -2.42 -1.35
CA GLN A 126 5.09 -2.03 -1.85
C GLN A 126 4.92 -2.38 -3.34
N THR A 127 5.93 -2.12 -4.17
CA THR A 127 5.82 -2.28 -5.63
C THR A 127 5.64 -3.73 -6.01
N SER A 128 6.46 -4.63 -5.46
CA SER A 128 6.38 -6.06 -5.74
C SER A 128 5.10 -6.68 -5.19
N LEU A 129 4.69 -6.29 -3.96
CA LEU A 129 3.48 -6.80 -3.34
C LEU A 129 2.22 -6.32 -4.07
N PHE A 130 2.15 -5.05 -4.49
CA PHE A 130 1.04 -4.57 -5.32
C PHE A 130 0.93 -5.34 -6.63
N SER A 131 2.06 -5.65 -7.29
CA SER A 131 2.05 -6.44 -8.53
C SER A 131 1.56 -7.88 -8.32
N LYS A 132 1.83 -8.48 -7.16
CA LYS A 132 1.28 -9.79 -6.79
C LYS A 132 -0.23 -9.69 -6.54
N LEU A 133 -0.65 -8.72 -5.73
CA LEU A 133 -2.06 -8.50 -5.36
C LEU A 133 -2.92 -8.08 -6.55
N GLU A 134 -2.37 -7.40 -7.55
CA GLU A 134 -3.06 -7.11 -8.81
C GLU A 134 -3.54 -8.40 -9.49
N LYS A 135 -2.65 -9.39 -9.63
CA LYS A 135 -2.99 -10.68 -10.25
C LYS A 135 -4.02 -11.45 -9.44
N VAL A 136 -3.81 -11.53 -8.13
CA VAL A 136 -4.75 -12.17 -7.19
C VAL A 136 -6.10 -11.46 -7.23
N GLY A 137 -6.12 -10.13 -7.21
CA GLY A 137 -7.33 -9.32 -7.24
C GLY A 137 -8.13 -9.45 -8.54
N CYS A 138 -7.45 -9.54 -9.69
CA CYS A 138 -8.13 -9.81 -10.96
C CYS A 138 -8.83 -11.17 -10.95
N HIS A 139 -8.16 -12.22 -10.47
CA HIS A 139 -8.74 -13.56 -10.36
C HIS A 139 -9.91 -13.58 -9.37
N ALA A 140 -9.73 -13.02 -8.19
CA ALA A 140 -10.75 -12.91 -7.16
C ALA A 140 -12.00 -12.16 -7.67
N LEU A 141 -11.80 -11.04 -8.38
CA LEU A 141 -12.91 -10.25 -8.94
C LEU A 141 -13.71 -11.05 -9.98
N LEU A 142 -13.04 -11.71 -10.93
CA LEU A 142 -13.72 -12.52 -11.95
C LEU A 142 -14.49 -13.68 -11.33
N SER A 143 -13.90 -14.34 -10.33
CA SER A 143 -14.57 -15.42 -9.57
C SER A 143 -15.80 -14.89 -8.82
N ALA A 144 -15.69 -13.72 -8.18
CA ALA A 144 -16.83 -13.10 -7.49
C ALA A 144 -17.96 -12.71 -8.44
N LEU A 145 -17.62 -12.12 -9.60
CA LEU A 145 -18.59 -11.74 -10.62
C LEU A 145 -19.34 -12.95 -11.17
N SER A 146 -18.63 -14.07 -11.42
CA SER A 146 -19.27 -15.33 -11.84
C SER A 146 -20.28 -15.82 -10.79
N LYS A 147 -19.85 -15.91 -9.52
CA LYS A 147 -20.72 -16.33 -8.42
C LYS A 147 -21.97 -15.44 -8.27
N ILE A 148 -21.81 -14.12 -8.44
CA ILE A 148 -22.94 -13.17 -8.38
C ILE A 148 -23.91 -13.42 -9.56
N ALA A 149 -23.38 -13.60 -10.76
CA ALA A 149 -24.19 -13.85 -11.95
C ALA A 149 -24.98 -15.16 -11.85
N ASP A 150 -24.34 -16.22 -11.32
CA ASP A 150 -24.94 -17.55 -11.16
C ASP A 150 -25.85 -17.65 -9.91
N GLY A 151 -25.90 -16.60 -9.08
CA GLY A 151 -26.68 -16.59 -7.84
C GLY A 151 -26.11 -17.48 -6.72
N THR A 152 -24.83 -17.85 -6.83
CA THR A 152 -24.12 -18.70 -5.86
C THR A 152 -23.19 -17.91 -4.92
N ALA A 153 -23.18 -16.58 -5.05
CA ALA A 153 -22.39 -15.73 -4.18
C ALA A 153 -22.92 -15.78 -2.74
N GLU A 154 -22.07 -16.20 -1.84
CA GLU A 154 -22.35 -16.17 -0.41
C GLU A 154 -22.17 -14.75 0.15
N ARG A 155 -22.71 -14.52 1.36
CA ARG A 155 -22.58 -13.28 2.12
C ARG A 155 -22.07 -13.59 3.51
N GLU A 156 -20.73 -13.70 3.64
CA GLU A 156 -20.09 -13.91 4.93
C GLU A 156 -20.02 -12.59 5.68
N LYS A 157 -20.67 -12.49 6.83
CA LYS A 157 -20.57 -11.33 7.70
C LYS A 157 -19.17 -11.24 8.31
N GLN A 158 -18.62 -10.03 8.33
CA GLN A 158 -17.36 -9.80 9.00
C GLN A 158 -17.52 -9.85 10.52
N ASP A 159 -16.52 -10.41 11.20
CA ASP A 159 -16.40 -10.40 12.66
C ASP A 159 -15.74 -9.06 13.08
N ASP A 160 -16.55 -8.14 13.59
CA ASP A 160 -16.08 -6.81 13.99
C ASP A 160 -15.11 -6.84 15.17
N GLU A 161 -15.12 -7.89 16.01
CA GLU A 161 -14.15 -8.05 17.10
C GLU A 161 -12.73 -8.32 16.60
N LYS A 162 -12.59 -8.85 15.39
CA LYS A 162 -11.31 -9.11 14.73
C LYS A 162 -10.88 -7.99 13.77
N ALA A 163 -11.70 -6.93 13.66
CA ALA A 163 -11.38 -5.85 12.73
C ALA A 163 -10.20 -5.01 13.22
N THR A 164 -9.28 -4.72 12.31
CA THR A 164 -8.25 -3.71 12.49
C THR A 164 -8.36 -2.63 11.42
N TYR A 165 -7.83 -1.44 11.70
CA TYR A 165 -8.01 -0.28 10.84
C TYR A 165 -6.68 0.29 10.41
N THR A 166 -6.61 0.76 9.17
CA THR A 166 -5.45 1.43 8.61
C THR A 166 -5.76 2.86 8.23
N HIS A 167 -4.77 3.72 8.36
CA HIS A 167 -4.85 5.12 7.98
C HIS A 167 -4.01 5.40 6.73
N MET A 168 -4.25 6.54 6.09
CA MET A 168 -3.35 6.99 5.02
C MET A 168 -1.95 7.20 5.58
N LEU A 169 -0.95 6.70 4.85
CA LEU A 169 0.44 6.99 5.19
C LEU A 169 0.70 8.50 5.10
N THR A 170 1.55 8.97 5.97
CA THR A 170 2.03 10.36 6.00
C THR A 170 3.54 10.40 5.90
N ALA A 171 4.13 11.57 5.74
CA ALA A 171 5.58 11.70 5.77
C ALA A 171 6.20 11.22 7.10
N GLN A 172 5.48 11.38 8.21
CA GLN A 172 5.90 10.93 9.54
C GLN A 172 5.93 9.41 9.66
N THR A 173 5.05 8.69 8.93
CA THR A 173 5.04 7.22 8.94
C THR A 173 6.41 6.63 8.58
N GLY A 174 7.19 7.33 7.74
CA GLY A 174 8.52 6.87 7.33
C GLY A 174 9.64 7.13 8.35
N GLN A 175 9.40 7.78 9.49
CA GLN A 175 10.46 8.04 10.46
C GLN A 175 10.89 6.73 11.13
N ILE A 176 12.18 6.42 11.04
CA ILE A 176 12.74 5.20 11.64
C ILE A 176 12.92 5.41 13.14
N ASP A 177 12.44 4.46 13.92
CA ASP A 177 12.74 4.32 15.34
C ASP A 177 13.78 3.20 15.51
N TRP A 178 15.02 3.59 15.68
CA TRP A 178 16.14 2.66 15.81
C TRP A 178 16.12 1.83 17.11
N SER A 179 15.25 2.16 18.06
CA SER A 179 15.04 1.34 19.26
C SER A 179 14.25 0.06 19.00
N LYS A 180 13.62 -0.05 17.82
CA LYS A 180 12.89 -1.24 17.39
C LYS A 180 13.85 -2.35 16.95
N SER A 181 13.31 -3.54 16.71
CA SER A 181 14.09 -4.65 16.16
C SER A 181 14.53 -4.39 14.72
N ALA A 182 15.61 -5.03 14.29
CA ALA A 182 16.08 -5.01 12.91
C ALA A 182 14.98 -5.39 11.91
N LYS A 183 14.16 -6.41 12.26
CA LYS A 183 12.99 -6.80 11.45
C LYS A 183 12.00 -5.65 11.32
N ALA A 184 11.65 -4.98 12.41
CA ALA A 184 10.69 -3.88 12.37
C ALA A 184 11.20 -2.68 11.55
N VAL A 185 12.49 -2.36 11.63
CA VAL A 185 13.12 -1.33 10.79
C VAL A 185 13.11 -1.73 9.32
N HIS A 186 13.49 -2.97 9.02
CA HIS A 186 13.45 -3.50 7.66
C HIS A 186 12.04 -3.47 7.07
N ASP A 187 11.03 -3.91 7.84
CA ASP A 187 9.64 -3.93 7.45
C ASP A 187 9.09 -2.51 7.21
N LEU A 188 9.49 -1.53 8.03
CA LEU A 188 9.16 -0.12 7.81
C LEU A 188 9.77 0.38 6.49
N VAL A 189 11.04 0.07 6.21
CA VAL A 189 11.71 0.50 4.97
C VAL A 189 10.98 -0.04 3.75
N ARG A 190 10.73 -1.35 3.66
CA ARG A 190 10.06 -1.98 2.53
C ARG A 190 8.58 -1.60 2.42
N GLY A 191 7.90 -1.40 3.56
CA GLY A 191 6.49 -1.01 3.62
C GLY A 191 6.23 0.47 3.33
N THR A 192 7.25 1.33 3.35
CA THR A 192 7.13 2.75 3.01
C THR A 192 7.79 3.14 1.68
N TYR A 193 8.54 2.25 1.04
CA TYR A 193 9.11 2.49 -0.30
C TYR A 193 8.09 2.23 -1.40
N PRO A 194 7.92 3.10 -2.42
CA PRO A 194 8.73 4.29 -2.70
C PRO A 194 8.23 5.56 -1.99
N TRP A 195 7.06 5.54 -1.37
CA TRP A 195 6.47 6.68 -0.68
C TRP A 195 5.77 6.22 0.60
N PRO A 196 5.96 6.95 1.73
CA PRO A 196 6.73 8.20 1.95
C PRO A 196 8.24 8.02 1.95
N ALA A 197 8.74 6.80 1.88
CA ALA A 197 10.08 6.31 2.11
C ALA A 197 10.55 6.49 3.56
N ALA A 198 11.17 5.43 4.11
CA ALA A 198 11.73 5.49 5.45
C ALA A 198 12.88 6.51 5.51
N TYR A 199 13.03 7.16 6.66
CA TYR A 199 14.09 8.17 6.85
C TYR A 199 14.54 8.25 8.28
N SER A 200 15.76 8.77 8.45
CA SER A 200 16.34 9.15 9.71
C SER A 200 17.21 10.40 9.52
N TYR A 201 17.86 10.87 10.56
CA TYR A 201 18.78 11.98 10.50
C TYR A 201 20.19 11.54 10.89
N ILE A 202 21.18 12.10 10.22
CA ILE A 202 22.59 11.93 10.54
C ILE A 202 23.28 13.31 10.54
N GLY A 203 23.82 13.71 11.67
CA GLY A 203 24.39 15.04 11.82
C GLY A 203 23.40 16.17 11.49
N GLY A 204 22.11 15.98 11.83
CA GLY A 204 21.02 16.92 11.59
C GLY A 204 20.53 16.99 10.12
N LYS A 205 21.09 16.19 9.20
CA LYS A 205 20.65 16.11 7.80
C LYS A 205 19.76 14.90 7.58
N LYS A 206 18.65 15.12 6.88
CA LYS A 206 17.69 14.04 6.56
C LYS A 206 18.30 13.08 5.55
N MET A 207 18.21 11.79 5.83
CA MET A 207 18.58 10.72 4.93
C MET A 207 17.42 9.75 4.77
N LYS A 208 16.96 9.54 3.54
CA LYS A 208 16.02 8.46 3.24
C LYS A 208 16.76 7.16 3.06
N ILE A 209 16.19 6.10 3.61
CA ILE A 209 16.68 4.73 3.51
C ILE A 209 15.67 3.98 2.68
N THR A 210 16.09 3.49 1.51
CA THR A 210 15.18 2.96 0.50
C THR A 210 15.29 1.46 0.31
N LYS A 211 16.38 0.84 0.78
CA LYS A 211 16.56 -0.61 0.79
C LYS A 211 17.49 -1.03 1.91
N THR A 212 17.10 -2.09 2.61
CA THR A 212 17.88 -2.70 3.69
C THR A 212 17.87 -4.22 3.57
N GLU A 213 18.76 -4.86 4.30
CA GLU A 213 18.74 -6.28 4.66
C GLU A 213 18.86 -6.41 6.17
N ILE A 214 18.32 -7.49 6.73
CA ILE A 214 18.51 -7.82 8.14
C ILE A 214 19.94 -8.36 8.30
N ALA A 215 20.66 -7.88 9.30
CA ALA A 215 22.01 -8.28 9.61
C ALA A 215 22.14 -8.64 11.11
N ASP A 216 23.17 -9.39 11.44
CA ASP A 216 23.55 -9.64 12.82
C ASP A 216 24.26 -8.41 13.39
N GLY A 217 23.99 -8.11 14.65
CA GLY A 217 24.67 -7.00 15.36
C GLY A 217 24.20 -6.83 16.80
N GLU A 218 25.09 -6.30 17.62
CA GLU A 218 24.79 -5.90 19.00
C GLU A 218 24.06 -4.55 19.00
N PRO A 219 23.12 -4.30 19.91
CA PRO A 219 22.40 -3.03 19.98
C PRO A 219 23.33 -1.84 20.23
N GLY A 220 23.07 -0.70 19.60
CA GLY A 220 23.63 0.55 20.10
C GLY A 220 24.15 1.60 19.13
N CYS A 221 24.68 1.31 17.94
CA CYS A 221 25.21 2.35 17.02
C CYS A 221 25.56 1.81 15.63
N VAL A 222 26.04 2.69 14.75
CA VAL A 222 26.64 2.27 13.48
C VAL A 222 27.77 1.29 13.76
N LEU A 223 27.64 0.08 13.26
CA LEU A 223 28.55 -1.00 13.59
C LEU A 223 29.71 -1.11 12.61
N SER A 224 29.47 -0.89 11.34
CA SER A 224 30.51 -0.94 10.33
C SER A 224 30.12 -0.26 9.03
N GLU A 225 31.11 0.32 8.38
CA GLU A 225 31.12 0.70 6.98
C GLU A 225 31.94 -0.36 6.24
N ASP A 226 31.34 -1.06 5.31
CA ASP A 226 32.02 -2.03 4.46
C ASP A 226 31.74 -1.78 2.96
N LYS A 227 32.38 -2.60 2.09
CA LYS A 227 32.25 -2.45 0.63
C LYS A 227 30.82 -2.70 0.12
N GLU A 228 29.93 -3.24 0.95
CA GLU A 228 28.59 -3.65 0.54
C GLU A 228 27.52 -2.72 1.10
N GLY A 229 27.81 -1.90 2.09
CA GLY A 229 26.86 -0.95 2.67
C GLY A 229 27.23 -0.43 4.04
N LEU A 230 26.22 0.10 4.72
CA LEU A 230 26.33 0.68 6.05
C LEU A 230 25.47 -0.15 7.00
N THR A 231 26.09 -0.81 7.97
CA THR A 231 25.38 -1.58 8.99
C THR A 231 25.07 -0.71 10.20
N VAL A 232 23.80 -0.65 10.56
CA VAL A 232 23.28 0.15 11.68
C VAL A 232 22.61 -0.75 12.68
N ALA A 233 23.03 -0.64 13.94
CA ALA A 233 22.42 -1.36 15.05
C ALA A 233 20.99 -0.87 15.32
N CYS A 234 20.14 -1.82 15.68
CA CYS A 234 18.76 -1.59 16.09
C CYS A 234 18.60 -1.94 17.58
N GLY A 235 17.43 -1.77 18.14
CA GLY A 235 17.14 -2.19 19.52
C GLY A 235 17.40 -3.68 19.75
N SER A 236 17.27 -4.51 18.71
CA SER A 236 17.79 -5.88 18.64
C SER A 236 18.18 -6.23 17.22
N GLY A 237 19.38 -6.82 17.03
CA GLY A 237 19.97 -7.06 15.73
C GLY A 237 20.41 -5.77 15.02
N ALA A 238 20.66 -5.85 13.73
CA ALA A 238 21.10 -4.74 12.91
C ALA A 238 20.46 -4.79 11.51
N VAL A 239 20.45 -3.67 10.81
CA VAL A 239 20.10 -3.62 9.39
C VAL A 239 21.30 -3.13 8.59
N LYS A 240 21.51 -3.73 7.43
CA LYS A 240 22.45 -3.27 6.42
C LYS A 240 21.69 -2.39 5.43
N ILE A 241 22.08 -1.11 5.37
CA ILE A 241 21.53 -0.17 4.40
C ILE A 241 22.20 -0.40 3.05
N LEU A 242 21.43 -0.79 2.07
CA LEU A 242 21.89 -1.06 0.70
C LEU A 242 21.72 0.14 -0.22
N ARG A 243 20.63 0.90 -0.02
CA ARG A 243 20.32 2.07 -0.84
C ARG A 243 19.79 3.20 0.03
N LEU A 244 20.17 4.40 -0.33
CA LEU A 244 19.79 5.61 0.40
C LEU A 244 19.67 6.83 -0.53
N GLN A 245 19.08 7.88 0.00
CA GLN A 245 19.00 9.18 -0.66
C GLN A 245 19.29 10.28 0.36
N ALA A 246 20.43 10.95 0.22
CA ALA A 246 20.74 12.12 1.00
C ALA A 246 19.82 13.29 0.63
N GLU A 247 19.65 14.25 1.55
CA GLU A 247 18.85 15.44 1.34
C GLU A 247 19.31 16.21 0.09
N GLY A 248 18.37 16.52 -0.81
CA GLY A 248 18.67 17.20 -2.07
C GLY A 248 19.35 16.34 -3.13
N GLY A 249 19.77 15.12 -2.79
CA GLY A 249 20.45 14.18 -3.68
C GLY A 249 19.51 13.27 -4.48
N LYS A 250 20.13 12.36 -5.24
CA LYS A 250 19.46 11.25 -5.90
C LYS A 250 19.60 9.97 -5.06
N GLU A 251 18.69 9.04 -5.23
CA GLU A 251 18.84 7.69 -4.68
C GLU A 251 20.05 6.98 -5.30
N MET A 252 20.87 6.35 -4.48
CA MET A 252 22.06 5.62 -4.89
C MET A 252 22.34 4.42 -3.99
N ALA A 253 23.24 3.55 -4.39
CA ALA A 253 23.74 2.50 -3.53
C ALA A 253 24.52 3.11 -2.35
N ALA A 254 24.40 2.51 -1.16
CA ALA A 254 25.10 3.00 0.02
C ALA A 254 26.62 3.04 -0.15
N PRO A 255 27.27 2.03 -0.76
CA PRO A 255 28.71 2.11 -1.03
C PRO A 255 29.13 3.28 -1.90
N ASP A 256 28.28 3.71 -2.85
CA ASP A 256 28.58 4.86 -3.71
C ASP A 256 28.55 6.16 -2.93
N TYR A 257 27.61 6.29 -1.99
CA TYR A 257 27.53 7.43 -1.10
C TYR A 257 28.75 7.49 -0.17
N LEU A 258 29.14 6.37 0.42
CA LEU A 258 30.25 6.26 1.39
C LEU A 258 31.62 6.61 0.79
N ARG A 259 31.83 6.46 -0.52
CA ARG A 259 33.07 6.88 -1.18
C ARG A 259 33.36 8.37 -1.05
N GLY A 260 32.34 9.19 -0.93
CA GLY A 260 32.45 10.64 -0.75
C GLY A 260 32.08 11.17 0.63
N HIS A 261 31.50 10.33 1.48
CA HIS A 261 30.93 10.73 2.77
C HIS A 261 31.23 9.64 3.82
N LYS A 262 32.38 9.76 4.45
CA LYS A 262 32.75 8.83 5.53
C LYS A 262 31.80 8.97 6.71
N ILE A 263 31.27 7.88 7.17
CA ILE A 263 30.47 7.77 8.40
C ILE A 263 31.28 6.94 9.40
N GLU A 264 31.69 7.57 10.50
CA GLU A 264 32.53 6.91 11.50
C GLU A 264 31.73 5.89 12.31
N ASN A 265 32.40 4.79 12.70
CA ASN A 265 31.82 3.83 13.62
C ASN A 265 31.41 4.53 14.91
N GLY A 266 30.27 4.20 15.46
CA GLY A 266 29.73 4.88 16.63
C GLY A 266 28.86 6.11 16.32
N THR A 267 28.75 6.53 15.04
CA THR A 267 27.81 7.59 14.64
C THR A 267 26.39 7.15 14.95
N LYS A 268 25.59 8.06 15.50
CA LYS A 268 24.18 7.82 15.78
C LYS A 268 23.29 8.36 14.66
N PHE A 269 22.27 7.59 14.35
CA PHE A 269 21.11 8.04 13.59
C PHE A 269 20.03 8.46 14.57
N ASP A 270 19.37 9.61 14.30
CA ASP A 270 18.29 10.19 15.12
C ASP A 270 16.91 9.97 14.46
#